data_fa3772680f82deefca6e9b0a9b77b2fb
#
_entry.id   fa3772680f82deefca6e9b0a9b77b2fb
#
_cell.length_a   1.000
_cell.length_b   1.000
_cell.length_c   1.000
_cell.angle_alpha   90.00
_cell.angle_beta   90.00
_cell.angle_gamma   90.00
#
_symmetry.space_group_name_H-M   'P 1'
#
loop_
_entity.id
_entity.type
_entity.pdbx_description
1 polymer ?
#
loop_
_entity_poly.entity_id
_entity_poly.type
_entity_poly.pdbx_seq_one_letter_code
_entity_poly.pdbx_strand_id
1 'polypeptide(L)' 'VWSGPQGAVNNWDNHGNIQTELPPIALSVDQPIGALLTDLRERGLLADSLVIWTTEFGRTPFAQGSLGRDHNGGTFVT' A
#
# COMPACT_ATOMS: atom_id res chain seq x y z
N VAL A 1 3.02 8.87 7.82
CA VAL A 1 2.50 7.86 6.92
C VAL A 1 0.98 7.93 6.86
N TRP A 2 0.47 8.05 5.68
CA TRP A 2 -0.96 8.18 5.46
C TRP A 2 -1.53 6.83 5.01
N SER A 3 -2.56 6.37 5.68
CA SER A 3 -3.14 5.04 5.47
C SER A 3 -4.41 5.05 4.60
N GLY A 4 -4.75 6.20 4.02
CA GLY A 4 -5.92 6.36 3.16
C GLY A 4 -6.82 7.52 3.58
N PRO A 5 -7.85 7.86 2.79
CA PRO A 5 -8.75 8.97 3.11
C PRO A 5 -9.47 8.72 4.44
N GLN A 6 -9.55 9.76 5.26
CA GLN A 6 -10.26 9.71 6.53
C GLN A 6 -11.71 9.29 6.31
N GLY A 7 -12.16 8.31 7.10
CA GLY A 7 -13.53 7.80 7.02
C GLY A 7 -13.78 6.79 5.91
N ALA A 8 -12.76 6.43 5.14
CA ALA A 8 -12.92 5.33 4.21
C ALA A 8 -13.03 4.02 4.99
N VAL A 9 -14.16 3.36 4.86
CA VAL A 9 -14.36 1.98 5.31
C VAL A 9 -13.39 1.06 4.57
N ASN A 10 -12.89 1.52 3.43
CA ASN A 10 -12.01 0.81 2.51
C ASN A 10 -10.63 1.48 2.51
N ASN A 11 -9.86 1.16 3.49
CA ASN A 11 -8.45 1.47 3.59
C ASN A 11 -7.65 0.32 2.94
N TRP A 12 -6.36 0.22 3.21
CA TRP A 12 -5.54 -0.91 2.77
C TRP A 12 -6.00 -2.27 3.32
N ASP A 13 -6.94 -2.28 4.25
CA ASP A 13 -7.52 -3.46 4.88
C ASP A 13 -8.74 -3.99 4.10
N ASN A 14 -8.49 -4.56 2.92
CA ASN A 14 -9.51 -4.96 1.96
C ASN A 14 -10.01 -6.40 2.22
N HIS A 15 -10.95 -6.56 3.13
CA HIS A 15 -11.59 -7.85 3.45
C HIS A 15 -12.80 -8.15 2.55
N GLY A 16 -13.42 -7.14 1.94
CA GLY A 16 -14.64 -7.29 1.15
C GLY A 16 -14.37 -7.74 -0.29
N ASN A 17 -14.00 -6.80 -1.14
CA ASN A 17 -13.73 -7.05 -2.56
C ASN A 17 -12.48 -6.29 -2.99
N ILE A 18 -11.35 -7.00 -3.03
CA ILE A 18 -10.06 -6.41 -3.35
C ILE A 18 -9.99 -5.82 -4.76
N GLN A 19 -10.74 -6.40 -5.72
CA GLN A 19 -10.71 -5.93 -7.11
C GLN A 19 -11.33 -4.55 -7.28
N THR A 20 -12.29 -4.19 -6.43
CA THR A 20 -12.95 -2.88 -6.46
C THR A 20 -12.36 -1.90 -5.46
N GLU A 21 -11.87 -2.38 -4.33
CA GLU A 21 -11.40 -1.54 -3.23
C GLU A 21 -9.94 -1.10 -3.38
N LEU A 22 -9.07 -1.99 -3.85
CA LEU A 22 -7.63 -1.72 -3.94
C LEU A 22 -7.24 -0.71 -5.03
N PRO A 23 -7.79 -0.75 -6.27
CA PRO A 23 -7.31 0.12 -7.34
C PRO A 23 -7.36 1.62 -7.02
N PRO A 24 -8.45 2.19 -6.47
CA PRO A 24 -8.47 3.61 -6.14
C PRO A 24 -7.48 3.99 -5.04
N ILE A 25 -7.21 3.10 -4.09
CA ILE A 25 -6.22 3.33 -3.03
C ILE A 25 -4.81 3.29 -3.61
N ALA A 26 -4.51 2.27 -4.41
CA ALA A 26 -3.21 2.16 -5.09
C ALA A 26 -2.94 3.37 -5.98
N LEU A 27 -3.93 3.82 -6.75
CA LEU A 27 -3.81 5.00 -7.59
C LEU A 27 -3.51 6.28 -6.79
N SER A 28 -4.03 6.39 -5.58
CA SER A 28 -3.81 7.57 -4.73
C SER A 28 -2.36 7.73 -4.28
N VAL A 29 -1.56 6.66 -4.28
CA VAL A 29 -0.15 6.68 -3.83
C VAL A 29 0.85 6.46 -4.97
N ASP A 30 0.43 5.91 -6.09
CA ASP A 30 1.30 5.56 -7.21
C ASP A 30 2.06 6.79 -7.75
N GLN A 31 1.35 7.82 -8.19
CA GLN A 31 1.95 9.06 -8.68
C GLN A 31 2.77 9.79 -7.61
N PRO A 32 2.28 10.01 -6.38
CA PRO A 32 3.07 10.64 -5.33
C PRO A 32 4.37 9.92 -5.02
N ILE A 33 4.39 8.59 -5.00
CA ILE A 33 5.61 7.82 -4.77
C ILE A 33 6.59 7.99 -5.93
N GLY A 34 6.12 7.87 -7.17
CA GLY A 34 6.94 8.10 -8.35
C GLY A 34 7.53 9.51 -8.38
N ALA A 35 6.72 10.52 -8.06
CA ALA A 35 7.15 11.90 -7.98
C ALA A 35 8.20 12.12 -6.87
N LEU A 36 8.02 11.52 -5.69
CA LEU A 36 8.99 11.60 -4.60
C LEU A 36 10.34 11.03 -5.02
N LEU A 37 10.37 9.84 -5.60
CA LEU A 37 11.62 9.19 -6.03
C LEU A 37 12.32 9.99 -7.14
N THR A 38 11.56 10.52 -8.08
CA THR A 38 12.07 11.37 -9.16
C THR A 38 12.67 12.67 -8.61
N ASP A 39 11.97 13.32 -7.68
CA ASP A 39 12.43 14.56 -7.05
C ASP A 39 13.70 14.34 -6.24
N LEU A 40 13.76 13.29 -5.43
CA LEU A 40 14.96 12.91 -4.68
C LEU A 40 16.16 12.66 -5.60
N ARG A 41 15.95 11.98 -6.72
CA ARG A 41 16.99 11.71 -7.71
C ARG A 41 17.49 12.99 -8.37
N GLU A 42 16.57 13.84 -8.83
CA GLU A 42 16.92 15.09 -9.52
C GLU A 42 17.62 16.09 -8.61
N ARG A 43 17.32 16.09 -7.32
CA ARG A 43 17.99 16.93 -6.33
C ARG A 43 19.29 16.34 -5.81
N GLY A 44 19.68 15.14 -6.26
CA GLY A 44 20.89 14.46 -5.79
C GLY A 44 20.78 13.92 -4.37
N LEU A 45 19.58 13.82 -3.80
CA LEU A 45 19.35 13.37 -2.42
C LEU A 45 19.17 11.86 -2.32
N LEU A 46 18.82 11.18 -3.42
CA LEU A 46 18.54 9.75 -3.40
C LEU A 46 19.76 8.91 -3.02
N ALA A 47 20.97 9.36 -3.39
CA ALA A 47 22.21 8.68 -3.06
C ALA A 47 22.46 8.57 -1.54
N ASP A 48 21.98 9.56 -0.76
CA ASP A 48 22.13 9.66 0.69
C ASP A 48 20.84 9.35 1.46
N SER A 49 19.80 8.89 0.75
CA SER A 49 18.48 8.60 1.32
C SER A 49 18.19 7.11 1.23
N LEU A 50 17.59 6.57 2.28
CA LEU A 50 17.02 5.22 2.29
C LEU A 50 15.51 5.34 2.21
N VAL A 51 14.92 4.87 1.11
CA VAL A 51 13.48 4.80 0.94
C VAL A 51 13.03 3.37 1.20
N ILE A 52 12.19 3.18 2.21
CA ILE A 52 11.70 1.87 2.62
C ILE A 52 10.21 1.77 2.28
N TRP A 53 9.86 0.76 1.51
CA TRP A 53 8.49 0.34 1.28
C TRP A 53 8.26 -0.97 2.03
N THR A 54 7.34 -0.98 2.97
CA THR A 54 7.06 -2.18 3.76
C THR A 54 5.60 -2.26 4.13
N THR A 55 5.13 -3.47 4.40
CA THR A 55 3.81 -3.72 4.98
C THR A 55 3.94 -4.08 6.45
N GLU A 56 2.83 -4.00 7.19
CA GLU A 56 2.77 -4.41 8.60
C GLU A 56 2.78 -5.95 8.72
N PHE A 57 2.11 -6.62 7.81
CA PHE A 57 2.09 -8.09 7.64
C PHE A 57 1.58 -8.42 6.24
N GLY A 58 1.64 -9.67 5.86
CA GLY A 58 1.11 -10.16 4.58
C GLY A 58 -0.40 -10.38 4.58
N ARG A 59 -0.89 -10.83 3.45
CA ARG A 59 -2.29 -11.17 3.24
C ARG A 59 -2.41 -12.60 2.73
N THR A 60 -3.51 -13.26 3.07
CA THR A 60 -3.84 -14.58 2.53
C THR A 60 -4.31 -14.47 1.07
N PRO A 61 -4.20 -15.55 0.27
CA PRO A 61 -4.75 -15.55 -1.09
C PRO A 61 -6.29 -15.66 -1.11
N PHE A 62 -6.94 -15.67 0.02
CA PHE A 62 -8.39 -15.79 0.20
C PHE A 62 -8.86 -14.92 1.36
N ALA A 63 -10.18 -14.74 1.48
CA ALA A 63 -10.84 -14.23 2.67
C ALA A 63 -12.07 -15.09 2.97
N GLN A 64 -12.39 -15.26 4.26
CA GLN A 64 -13.54 -16.06 4.68
C GLN A 64 -14.85 -15.41 4.20
N GLY A 65 -15.53 -16.09 3.26
CA GLY A 65 -16.85 -15.67 2.77
C GLY A 65 -16.87 -14.39 1.92
N SER A 66 -15.70 -13.94 1.40
CA SER A 66 -15.62 -12.73 0.61
C SER A 66 -14.57 -12.80 -0.50
N LEU A 67 -14.50 -11.75 -1.34
CA LEU A 67 -13.51 -11.60 -2.41
C LEU A 67 -12.30 -10.74 -2.00
N GLY A 68 -12.12 -10.51 -0.71
CA GLY A 68 -11.01 -9.77 -0.15
C GLY A 68 -9.80 -10.63 0.20
N ARG A 69 -8.98 -10.11 1.09
CA ARG A 69 -7.78 -10.80 1.62
C ARG A 69 -7.72 -10.63 3.13
N ASP A 70 -7.56 -11.74 3.85
CA ASP A 70 -7.40 -11.73 5.30
C ASP A 70 -5.95 -11.46 5.71
N HIS A 71 -5.74 -11.16 6.98
CA HIS A 71 -4.42 -10.94 7.55
C HIS A 71 -3.59 -12.24 7.58
N ASN A 72 -2.33 -12.14 7.23
CA ASN A 72 -1.37 -13.23 7.37
C ASN A 72 -0.13 -12.74 8.13
N GLY A 73 -0.19 -12.86 9.45
CA GLY A 73 0.88 -12.40 10.34
C GLY A 73 2.19 -13.18 10.23
N GLY A 74 2.19 -14.30 9.51
CA GLY A 74 3.40 -15.09 9.25
C GLY A 74 4.25 -14.60 8.08
N THR A 75 3.77 -13.61 7.33
CA THR A 75 4.45 -13.06 6.16
C THR A 75 4.39 -11.54 6.14
N PHE A 76 5.35 -10.92 5.46
CA PHE A 76 5.32 -9.49 5.14
C PHE A 76 6.18 -9.21 3.90
N VAL A 77 6.03 -8.02 3.33
CA VAL A 77 6.80 -7.56 2.17
C VAL A 77 7.57 -6.30 2.55
N THR A 78 8.84 -6.29 2.18
CA THR A 78 9.73 -5.13 2.29
C THR A 78 10.41 -4.89 0.98
#